data_d2fe41510271569b1c1db73e5c80ce59
#
_entry.id   d2fe41510271569b1c1db73e5c80ce59
#
_cell.length_a   1.000
_cell.length_b   1.000
_cell.length_c   1.000
_cell.angle_alpha   90.00
_cell.angle_beta   90.00
_cell.angle_gamma   90.00
#
_symmetry.space_group_name_H-M   'P 1'
#
loop_
_entity.id
_entity.type
_entity.pdbx_description
1 polymer ?
#
loop_
_entity_poly.entity_id
_entity_poly.type
_entity_poly.pdbx_seq_one_letter_code
_entity_poly.pdbx_strand_id
1 'polypeptide(L)'
;MKKTMDELWDGEISPQDTLISDNQEYRELQHRQSKNKAELLEALSDEQKELLEKFCATEIELNGISEREAFTAGFKIAMRLAAEAFYEADNE
;
A
#
# COMPACT_ATOMS: atom_id res chain seq x y z
N MET A 1 -18.21 4.69 21.81
CA MET A 1 -17.51 4.86 20.51
C MET A 1 -16.02 4.51 20.64
N LYS A 2 -15.53 3.65 19.80
CA LYS A 2 -14.12 3.27 19.81
C LYS A 2 -13.24 4.44 19.36
N LYS A 3 -12.12 4.61 20.04
CA LYS A 3 -11.13 5.61 19.63
C LYS A 3 -10.28 5.06 18.49
N THR A 4 -9.78 5.94 17.67
CA THR A 4 -8.89 5.61 16.54
C THR A 4 -7.70 4.75 16.97
N MET A 5 -7.12 5.08 18.14
CA MET A 5 -6.00 4.31 18.67
C MET A 5 -6.38 2.86 18.96
N ASP A 6 -7.58 2.63 19.50
CA ASP A 6 -8.08 1.29 19.76
C ASP A 6 -8.32 0.51 18.46
N GLU A 7 -8.86 1.18 17.46
CA GLU A 7 -9.09 0.61 16.14
C GLU A 7 -7.78 0.20 15.45
N LEU A 8 -6.74 1.04 15.58
CA LEU A 8 -5.41 0.71 15.08
C LEU A 8 -4.81 -0.50 15.79
N TRP A 9 -4.93 -0.49 17.12
CA TRP A 9 -4.41 -1.59 17.95
C TRP A 9 -5.08 -2.92 17.63
N ASP A 10 -6.39 -2.87 17.47
CA ASP A 10 -7.20 -4.06 17.18
C ASP A 10 -7.10 -4.53 15.72
N GLY A 11 -6.40 -3.77 14.88
CA GLY A 11 -6.26 -4.10 13.47
C GLY A 11 -7.50 -3.79 12.63
N GLU A 12 -8.41 -2.99 13.16
CA GLU A 12 -9.63 -2.60 12.46
C GLU A 12 -9.40 -1.54 11.39
N ILE A 13 -8.33 -0.74 11.56
CA ILE A 13 -7.93 0.23 10.56
C ILE A 13 -6.73 -0.31 9.81
N SER A 14 -6.92 -0.56 8.52
CA SER A 14 -5.84 -0.93 7.60
C SER A 14 -5.91 0.03 6.42
N PRO A 15 -5.07 1.09 6.42
CA PRO A 15 -5.11 2.07 5.33
C PRO A 15 -4.90 1.46 3.95
N GLN A 16 -4.06 0.44 3.87
CA GLN A 16 -3.78 -0.24 2.60
C GLN A 16 -5.01 -0.95 2.04
N ASP A 17 -5.77 -1.62 2.90
CA ASP A 17 -6.93 -2.38 2.46
C ASP A 17 -8.15 -1.47 2.24
N THR A 18 -8.33 -0.48 3.13
CA THR A 18 -9.52 0.37 3.12
C THR A 18 -9.45 1.43 2.03
N LEU A 19 -8.34 2.17 1.94
CA LEU A 19 -8.21 3.28 1.01
C LEU A 19 -8.03 2.81 -0.43
N ILE A 20 -7.25 1.75 -0.63
CA ILE A 20 -6.99 1.22 -1.96
C ILE A 20 -8.22 0.51 -2.53
N SER A 21 -8.93 -0.27 -1.71
CA SER A 21 -10.13 -0.99 -2.17
C SER A 21 -11.26 -0.07 -2.62
N ASP A 22 -11.33 1.16 -2.08
CA ASP A 22 -12.34 2.14 -2.45
C ASP A 22 -11.94 2.97 -3.67
N ASN A 23 -10.70 2.85 -4.13
CA ASN A 23 -10.22 3.60 -5.30
C ASN A 23 -10.61 2.89 -6.59
N GLN A 24 -11.55 3.47 -7.33
CA GLN A 24 -12.05 2.88 -8.56
C GLN A 24 -10.97 2.76 -9.65
N GLU A 25 -10.15 3.78 -9.80
CA GLU A 25 -9.05 3.76 -10.78
C GLU A 25 -8.07 2.63 -10.49
N TYR A 26 -7.73 2.45 -9.22
CA TYR A 26 -6.85 1.36 -8.80
C TYR A 26 -7.44 -0.01 -9.14
N ARG A 27 -8.74 -0.21 -8.85
CA ARG A 27 -9.42 -1.48 -9.15
C ARG A 27 -9.46 -1.77 -10.65
N GLU A 28 -9.71 -0.75 -11.45
CA GLU A 28 -9.72 -0.89 -12.91
C GLU A 28 -8.36 -1.29 -13.45
N LEU A 29 -7.30 -0.63 -12.96
CA LEU A 29 -5.92 -0.95 -13.34
C LEU A 29 -5.51 -2.35 -12.87
N GLN A 30 -5.91 -2.73 -11.68
CA GLN A 30 -5.64 -4.05 -11.13
C GLN A 30 -6.30 -5.14 -11.99
N HIS A 31 -7.53 -4.91 -12.41
CA HIS A 31 -8.26 -5.81 -13.29
C HIS A 31 -7.56 -5.95 -14.65
N ARG A 32 -7.13 -4.82 -15.22
CA ARG A 32 -6.38 -4.79 -16.48
C ARG A 32 -5.06 -5.53 -16.37
N GLN A 33 -4.35 -5.31 -15.26
CA GLN A 33 -3.09 -6.01 -14.98
C GLN A 33 -3.27 -7.52 -14.93
N SER A 34 -4.31 -7.99 -14.24
CA SER A 34 -4.63 -9.41 -14.15
C SER A 34 -4.93 -10.02 -15.51
N LYS A 35 -5.67 -9.32 -16.34
CA LYS A 35 -5.99 -9.73 -17.70
C LYS A 35 -4.73 -9.82 -18.56
N ASN A 36 -3.90 -8.79 -18.52
CA ASN A 36 -2.64 -8.74 -19.25
C ASN A 36 -1.69 -9.84 -18.81
N LYS A 37 -1.63 -10.12 -17.52
CA LYS A 37 -0.81 -11.20 -16.97
C LYS A 37 -1.28 -12.57 -17.50
N ALA A 38 -2.59 -12.80 -17.55
CA ALA A 38 -3.15 -14.04 -18.07
C ALA A 38 -2.77 -14.24 -19.55
N GLU A 39 -2.86 -13.19 -20.35
CA GLU A 39 -2.46 -13.23 -21.75
C GLU A 39 -0.98 -13.52 -21.91
N LEU A 40 -0.14 -12.89 -21.07
CA LEU A 40 1.29 -13.12 -21.09
C LEU A 40 1.64 -14.58 -20.74
N LEU A 41 1.00 -15.13 -19.73
CA LEU A 41 1.24 -16.51 -19.30
C LEU A 41 0.90 -17.52 -20.39
N GLU A 42 -0.13 -17.27 -21.18
CA GLU A 42 -0.49 -18.13 -22.30
C GLU A 42 0.57 -18.14 -23.40
N ALA A 43 1.30 -17.04 -23.55
CA ALA A 43 2.34 -16.90 -24.59
C ALA A 43 3.71 -17.43 -24.16
N LEU A 44 3.91 -17.75 -22.88
CA LEU A 44 5.21 -18.12 -22.34
C LEU A 44 5.38 -19.65 -22.26
N SER A 45 6.63 -20.11 -22.44
CA SER A 45 7.01 -21.48 -22.13
C SER A 45 7.05 -21.71 -20.62
N ASP A 46 7.13 -22.98 -20.20
CA ASP A 46 7.20 -23.32 -18.78
C ASP A 46 8.43 -22.70 -18.08
N GLU A 47 9.57 -22.69 -18.75
CA GLU A 47 10.79 -22.05 -18.22
C GLU A 47 10.61 -20.55 -18.06
N GLN A 48 9.99 -19.90 -19.03
CA GLN A 48 9.71 -18.47 -19.00
C GLN A 48 8.72 -18.11 -17.90
N LYS A 49 7.72 -18.97 -17.67
CA LYS A 49 6.75 -18.80 -16.58
C LYS A 49 7.46 -18.82 -15.21
N GLU A 50 8.41 -19.74 -15.01
CA GLU A 50 9.19 -19.80 -13.78
C GLU A 50 9.96 -18.50 -13.53
N LEU A 51 10.59 -17.96 -14.58
CA LEU A 51 11.34 -16.71 -14.49
C LEU A 51 10.41 -15.55 -14.15
N LEU A 52 9.23 -15.52 -14.76
CA LEU A 52 8.23 -14.49 -14.46
C LEU A 52 7.73 -14.60 -13.02
N GLU A 53 7.50 -15.81 -12.51
CA GLU A 53 7.08 -16.01 -11.11
C GLU A 53 8.11 -15.51 -10.13
N LYS A 54 9.40 -15.76 -10.39
CA LYS A 54 10.49 -15.24 -9.55
C LYS A 54 10.53 -13.73 -9.55
N PHE A 55 10.38 -13.13 -10.73
CA PHE A 55 10.31 -11.66 -10.87
C PHE A 55 9.14 -11.09 -10.07
N CYS A 56 7.96 -11.67 -10.23
CA CYS A 56 6.77 -11.20 -9.53
C CYS A 56 6.89 -11.34 -8.01
N ALA A 57 7.48 -12.44 -7.53
CA ALA A 57 7.69 -12.65 -6.10
C ALA A 57 8.59 -11.56 -5.51
N THR A 58 9.68 -11.23 -6.19
CA THR A 58 10.60 -10.17 -5.77
C THR A 58 9.91 -8.81 -5.80
N GLU A 59 9.12 -8.55 -6.83
CA GLU A 59 8.38 -7.29 -6.97
C GLU A 59 7.38 -7.11 -5.83
N ILE A 60 6.69 -8.17 -5.44
CA ILE A 60 5.75 -8.15 -4.30
C ILE A 60 6.50 -7.78 -3.02
N GLU A 61 7.67 -8.37 -2.79
CA GLU A 61 8.49 -8.06 -1.62
C GLU A 61 8.95 -6.59 -1.63
N LEU A 62 9.44 -6.11 -2.78
CA LEU A 62 9.86 -4.71 -2.95
C LEU A 62 8.71 -3.75 -2.68
N ASN A 63 7.54 -4.04 -3.24
CA ASN A 63 6.36 -3.20 -3.06
C ASN A 63 5.91 -3.18 -1.61
N GLY A 64 5.96 -4.32 -0.92
CA GLY A 64 5.62 -4.40 0.50
C GLY A 64 6.52 -3.52 1.36
N ILE A 65 7.83 -3.54 1.11
CA ILE A 65 8.79 -2.70 1.82
C ILE A 65 8.54 -1.23 1.50
N SER A 66 8.35 -0.90 0.23
CA SER A 66 8.09 0.47 -0.22
C SER A 66 6.82 1.04 0.40
N GLU A 67 5.74 0.27 0.43
CA GLU A 67 4.47 0.69 1.04
C GLU A 67 4.63 0.96 2.53
N ARG A 68 5.35 0.08 3.22
CA ARG A 68 5.60 0.21 4.66
C ARG A 68 6.43 1.46 4.96
N GLU A 69 7.48 1.69 4.17
CA GLU A 69 8.33 2.88 4.33
C GLU A 69 7.55 4.16 4.05
N ALA A 70 6.73 4.16 3.00
CA ALA A 70 5.90 5.32 2.66
C ALA A 70 4.89 5.63 3.77
N PHE A 71 4.24 4.60 4.31
CA PHE A 71 3.30 4.74 5.43
C PHE A 71 4.00 5.34 6.65
N THR A 72 5.15 4.79 7.00
CA THR A 72 5.94 5.25 8.16
C THR A 72 6.39 6.70 7.98
N ALA A 73 6.89 7.05 6.79
CA ALA A 73 7.32 8.40 6.49
C ALA A 73 6.16 9.39 6.57
N GLY A 74 5.01 9.03 5.99
CA GLY A 74 3.81 9.87 6.03
C GLY A 74 3.33 10.11 7.46
N PHE A 75 3.31 9.05 8.28
CA PHE A 75 2.93 9.14 9.68
C PHE A 75 3.86 10.09 10.44
N LYS A 76 5.17 9.96 10.24
CA LYS A 76 6.16 10.83 10.93
C LYS A 76 6.02 12.29 10.51
N ILE A 77 5.77 12.54 9.22
CA ILE A 77 5.56 13.90 8.71
C ILE A 77 4.30 14.49 9.33
N ALA A 78 3.21 13.73 9.37
CA ALA A 78 1.96 14.19 9.97
C ALA A 78 2.15 14.54 11.45
N MET A 79 2.87 13.70 12.19
CA MET A 79 3.15 13.95 13.60
C MET A 79 3.99 15.21 13.81
N ARG A 80 4.99 15.45 12.95
CA ARG A 80 5.79 16.67 13.00
C ARG A 80 4.95 17.91 12.71
N LEU A 81 4.10 17.86 11.70
CA LEU A 81 3.20 18.96 11.37
C LEU A 81 2.26 19.27 12.53
N ALA A 82 1.71 18.26 13.16
CA ALA A 82 0.83 18.44 14.31
C ALA A 82 1.59 19.05 15.49
N ALA A 83 2.79 18.56 15.79
CA ALA A 83 3.61 19.07 16.89
C ALA A 83 3.99 20.54 16.66
N GLU A 84 4.39 20.90 15.45
CA GLU A 84 4.72 22.29 15.09
C GLU A 84 3.51 23.20 15.21
N ALA A 85 2.35 22.75 14.76
CA ALA A 85 1.12 23.53 14.86
C ALA A 85 0.73 23.80 16.31
N PHE A 86 0.82 22.78 17.18
CA PHE A 86 0.53 22.94 18.59
C PHE A 86 1.56 23.83 19.30
N TYR A 87 2.82 23.69 18.94
CA TYR A 87 3.88 24.52 19.50
C TYR A 87 3.70 25.99 19.14
N GLU A 88 3.40 26.29 17.89
CA GLU A 88 3.14 27.66 17.42
C GLU A 88 1.92 28.27 18.12
N ALA A 89 0.85 27.49 18.28
CA ALA A 89 -0.36 27.93 18.96
C ALA A 89 -0.06 28.32 20.43
N ASP A 90 0.78 27.56 21.10
CA ASP A 90 1.16 27.84 22.50
C ASP A 90 2.04 29.09 22.66
N ASN A 91 2.75 29.47 21.60
CA ASN A 91 3.64 30.64 21.62
C ASN A 91 2.98 31.94 21.16
N GLU A 92 1.79 31.87 20.65
CA GLU A 92 0.99 33.04 20.27
C GLU A 92 0.26 33.62 21.49
#